data_f6f0bf04ef366af785b838a8a1606100
#
_entry.id   f6f0bf04ef366af785b838a8a1606100
#
_cell.length_a   1.000
_cell.length_b   1.000
_cell.length_c   1.000
_cell.angle_alpha   90.00
_cell.angle_beta   90.00
_cell.angle_gamma   90.00
#
_symmetry.space_group_name_H-M   'P 1'
#
loop_
_entity.id
_entity.type
_entity.pdbx_description
1 polymer ?
#
loop_
_entity_poly.entity_id
_entity_poly.type
_entity_poly.pdbx_seq_one_letter_code
_entity_poly.pdbx_strand_id
1 'polypeptide(L)'
;ICAFIVGATQRTPVNVLPHLYQIIGSFFDTKSITGSGDTIATLVFSSAAETLSRALIGFIIGMVLGYILALLMHLSHIVEKIAFPYLMIIQMLPILGMAPIVLSITGDISSARIIIAAILTFYPVSTNTLAGFKSVGRERHELMRSYGASKFQLYTKMLIPSAMSYFFTGLKISAP
;
A
#
# COMPACT_ATOMS: atom_id res chain seq x y z
N ILE A 1 -13.82 -8.71 -27.05
CA ILE A 1 -14.40 -8.22 -28.32
C ILE A 1 -13.38 -7.34 -29.05
N CYS A 2 -12.79 -6.31 -28.41
CA CYS A 2 -11.77 -5.45 -29.04
C CYS A 2 -10.55 -6.23 -29.56
N ALA A 3 -10.01 -7.17 -28.77
CA ALA A 3 -8.90 -8.02 -29.19
C ALA A 3 -9.24 -8.90 -30.40
N PHE A 4 -10.48 -9.36 -30.50
CA PHE A 4 -10.95 -10.14 -31.66
C PHE A 4 -11.01 -9.28 -32.92
N ILE A 5 -11.56 -8.06 -32.82
CA ILE A 5 -11.68 -7.13 -33.97
C ILE A 5 -10.29 -6.73 -34.48
N VAL A 6 -9.36 -6.38 -33.58
CA VAL A 6 -7.98 -6.01 -33.97
C VAL A 6 -7.25 -7.19 -34.61
N GLY A 7 -7.39 -8.39 -34.08
CA GLY A 7 -6.79 -9.59 -34.68
C GLY A 7 -7.36 -9.96 -36.04
N ALA A 8 -8.64 -9.69 -36.27
CA ALA A 8 -9.29 -9.98 -37.57
C ALA A 8 -8.91 -8.97 -38.66
N THR A 9 -8.52 -7.73 -38.31
CA THR A 9 -8.19 -6.68 -39.27
C THR A 9 -6.72 -6.61 -39.65
N GLN A 10 -5.83 -7.23 -38.84
CA GLN A 10 -4.39 -7.24 -39.14
C GLN A 10 -4.00 -8.44 -39.98
N ARG A 11 -3.43 -8.17 -41.16
CA ARG A 11 -2.84 -9.18 -42.06
C ARG A 11 -1.44 -9.66 -41.64
N THR A 12 -0.90 -9.17 -40.55
CA THR A 12 0.43 -9.55 -40.02
C THR A 12 0.32 -10.71 -39.06
N PRO A 13 1.26 -11.67 -39.06
CA PRO A 13 1.22 -12.85 -38.16
C PRO A 13 1.45 -12.49 -36.67
N VAL A 14 1.77 -11.23 -36.37
CA VAL A 14 1.98 -10.74 -35.02
C VAL A 14 0.78 -9.89 -34.62
N ASN A 15 -0.14 -10.44 -33.87
CA ASN A 15 -1.25 -9.69 -33.29
C ASN A 15 -0.71 -8.76 -32.19
N VAL A 16 -0.97 -7.47 -32.31
CA VAL A 16 -0.62 -6.47 -31.29
C VAL A 16 -1.34 -6.76 -29.96
N LEU A 17 -2.54 -7.36 -30.05
CA LEU A 17 -3.31 -7.83 -28.91
C LEU A 17 -3.59 -9.32 -29.09
N PRO A 18 -2.94 -10.21 -28.33
CA PRO A 18 -3.20 -11.65 -28.41
C PRO A 18 -4.61 -11.99 -27.96
N HIS A 19 -5.20 -12.99 -28.56
CA HIS A 19 -6.52 -13.50 -28.14
C HIS A 19 -6.39 -14.20 -26.77
N LEU A 20 -7.49 -14.17 -25.99
CA LEU A 20 -7.51 -14.76 -24.65
C LEU A 20 -7.07 -16.23 -24.63
N TYR A 21 -7.49 -17.03 -25.64
CA TYR A 21 -7.09 -18.45 -25.76
C TYR A 21 -5.59 -18.60 -26.05
N GLN A 22 -4.95 -17.63 -26.74
CA GLN A 22 -3.51 -17.64 -26.99
C GLN A 22 -2.74 -17.34 -25.71
N ILE A 23 -3.25 -16.41 -24.87
CA ILE A 23 -2.66 -16.11 -23.57
C ILE A 23 -2.75 -17.31 -22.63
N ILE A 24 -3.91 -17.98 -22.57
CA ILE A 24 -4.10 -19.16 -21.76
C ILE A 24 -3.26 -20.32 -22.29
N GLY A 25 -3.24 -20.53 -23.62
CA GLY A 25 -2.42 -21.57 -24.24
C GLY A 25 -0.93 -21.39 -23.99
N SER A 26 -0.42 -20.15 -24.12
CA SER A 26 0.99 -19.86 -23.88
C SER A 26 1.42 -20.01 -22.42
N PHE A 27 0.48 -19.86 -21.47
CA PHE A 27 0.76 -20.09 -20.05
C PHE A 27 1.06 -21.58 -19.75
N PHE A 28 0.43 -22.49 -20.48
CA PHE A 28 0.65 -23.95 -20.37
C PHE A 28 1.68 -24.47 -21.37
N ASP A 29 2.19 -23.64 -22.28
CA ASP A 29 3.18 -24.05 -23.26
C ASP A 29 4.55 -24.19 -22.61
N THR A 30 5.13 -25.39 -22.70
CA THR A 30 6.42 -25.73 -22.11
C THR A 30 7.60 -25.22 -22.98
N LYS A 31 7.32 -24.50 -24.08
CA LYS A 31 8.38 -23.96 -24.94
C LYS A 31 9.11 -22.83 -24.25
N SER A 32 10.40 -23.01 -24.10
CA SER A 32 11.33 -21.97 -23.66
C SER A 32 11.33 -20.81 -24.66
N ILE A 33 10.96 -19.61 -24.17
CA ILE A 33 10.93 -18.39 -25.01
C ILE A 33 12.26 -17.65 -24.94
N THR A 34 12.97 -17.81 -23.83
CA THR A 34 14.30 -17.25 -23.61
C THR A 34 15.32 -18.38 -23.67
N GLY A 35 16.48 -18.15 -24.29
CA GLY A 35 17.54 -19.14 -24.37
C GLY A 35 18.06 -19.72 -23.04
N SER A 36 17.46 -19.33 -21.91
CA SER A 36 17.70 -19.80 -20.54
C SER A 36 16.86 -21.03 -20.14
N GLY A 37 15.96 -21.54 -21.00
CA GLY A 37 15.11 -22.68 -20.66
C GLY A 37 13.87 -22.39 -19.82
N ASP A 38 13.61 -21.12 -19.50
CA ASP A 38 12.48 -20.73 -18.65
C ASP A 38 11.15 -20.76 -19.41
N THR A 39 10.14 -21.32 -18.78
CA THR A 39 8.76 -21.34 -19.27
C THR A 39 8.06 -20.01 -18.94
N ILE A 40 7.06 -19.60 -19.74
CA ILE A 40 6.26 -18.38 -19.46
C ILE A 40 5.70 -18.40 -18.03
N ALA A 41 5.22 -19.53 -17.57
CA ALA A 41 4.70 -19.68 -16.22
C ALA A 41 5.75 -19.33 -15.16
N THR A 42 6.99 -19.82 -15.29
CA THR A 42 8.06 -19.53 -14.33
C THR A 42 8.44 -18.06 -14.33
N LEU A 43 8.49 -17.41 -15.50
CA LEU A 43 8.75 -15.97 -15.62
C LEU A 43 7.64 -15.12 -14.99
N VAL A 44 6.38 -15.50 -15.19
CA VAL A 44 5.24 -14.81 -14.59
C VAL A 44 5.26 -14.95 -13.07
N PHE A 45 5.47 -16.17 -12.56
CA PHE A 45 5.52 -16.41 -11.11
C PHE A 45 6.70 -15.69 -10.44
N SER A 46 7.89 -15.72 -11.05
CA SER A 46 9.06 -15.00 -10.51
C SER A 46 8.83 -13.48 -10.49
N SER A 47 8.30 -12.91 -11.57
CA SER A 47 7.97 -11.48 -11.65
C SER A 47 6.87 -11.08 -10.67
N ALA A 48 5.87 -11.95 -10.46
CA ALA A 48 4.82 -11.74 -9.47
C ALA A 48 5.38 -11.77 -8.04
N ALA A 49 6.24 -12.76 -7.74
CA ALA A 49 6.89 -12.86 -6.44
C ALA A 49 7.79 -11.65 -6.13
N GLU A 50 8.55 -11.19 -7.11
CA GLU A 50 9.36 -9.98 -6.97
C GLU A 50 8.49 -8.73 -6.75
N THR A 51 7.40 -8.59 -7.49
CA THR A 51 6.48 -7.46 -7.33
C THR A 51 5.83 -7.48 -5.96
N LEU A 52 5.37 -8.66 -5.52
CA LEU A 52 4.78 -8.84 -4.20
C LEU A 52 5.77 -8.53 -3.07
N SER A 53 7.01 -9.00 -3.18
CA SER A 53 8.03 -8.74 -2.17
C SER A 53 8.33 -7.24 -2.02
N ARG A 54 8.47 -6.52 -3.13
CA ARG A 54 8.67 -5.07 -3.13
C ARG A 54 7.45 -4.31 -2.57
N ALA A 55 6.24 -4.74 -2.93
CA ALA A 55 5.00 -4.19 -2.41
C ALA A 55 4.89 -4.40 -0.88
N LEU A 56 5.23 -5.59 -0.39
CA LEU A 56 5.24 -5.92 1.04
C LEU A 56 6.27 -5.08 1.82
N ILE A 57 7.46 -4.88 1.27
CA ILE A 57 8.48 -4.03 1.90
C ILE A 57 7.95 -2.60 2.03
N GLY A 58 7.42 -2.02 0.94
CA GLY A 58 6.83 -0.68 0.97
C GLY A 58 5.64 -0.58 1.92
N PHE A 59 4.77 -1.58 1.92
CA PHE A 59 3.63 -1.68 2.83
C PHE A 59 4.06 -1.68 4.31
N ILE A 60 5.07 -2.47 4.68
CA ILE A 60 5.58 -2.52 6.06
C ILE A 60 6.18 -1.17 6.45
N ILE A 61 6.98 -0.54 5.57
CA ILE A 61 7.56 0.78 5.82
C ILE A 61 6.44 1.81 6.03
N GLY A 62 5.46 1.87 5.13
CA GLY A 62 4.32 2.79 5.23
C GLY A 62 3.49 2.56 6.48
N MET A 63 3.25 1.29 6.85
CA MET A 63 2.54 0.89 8.05
C MET A 63 3.25 1.39 9.32
N VAL A 64 4.55 1.13 9.46
CA VAL A 64 5.33 1.51 10.64
C VAL A 64 5.41 3.04 10.75
N LEU A 65 5.76 3.73 9.68
CA LEU A 65 5.84 5.19 9.67
C LEU A 65 4.47 5.83 9.92
N GLY A 66 3.41 5.29 9.34
CA GLY A 66 2.04 5.75 9.53
C GLY A 66 1.57 5.61 10.98
N TYR A 67 1.86 4.46 11.60
CA TYR A 67 1.54 4.24 13.00
C TYR A 67 2.31 5.18 13.95
N ILE A 68 3.62 5.34 13.71
CA ILE A 68 4.44 6.26 14.51
C ILE A 68 3.92 7.69 14.38
N LEU A 69 3.62 8.14 13.16
CA LEU A 69 3.08 9.50 12.96
C LEU A 69 1.73 9.67 13.67
N ALA A 70 0.84 8.71 13.59
CA ALA A 70 -0.45 8.76 14.29
C ALA A 70 -0.26 8.89 15.81
N LEU A 71 0.69 8.15 16.37
CA LEU A 71 1.03 8.21 17.79
C LEU A 71 1.59 9.60 18.16
N LEU A 72 2.51 10.14 17.37
CA LEU A 72 3.08 11.47 17.58
C LEU A 72 2.02 12.57 17.50
N MET A 73 1.12 12.50 16.52
CA MET A 73 -0.02 13.43 16.39
C MET A 73 -0.96 13.35 17.59
N HIS A 74 -1.20 12.15 18.12
CA HIS A 74 -2.04 12.00 19.31
C HIS A 74 -1.36 12.50 20.59
N LEU A 75 -0.03 12.33 20.70
CA LEU A 75 0.76 12.81 21.85
C LEU A 75 0.89 14.34 21.87
N SER A 76 0.94 14.97 20.73
CA SER A 76 1.18 16.41 20.59
C SER A 76 0.20 17.04 19.61
N HIS A 77 -0.66 17.90 20.13
CA HIS A 77 -1.61 18.69 19.33
C HIS A 77 -0.93 19.62 18.30
N ILE A 78 0.30 20.06 18.59
CA ILE A 78 1.10 20.86 17.65
C ILE A 78 1.49 20.01 16.46
N VAL A 79 2.00 18.79 16.70
CA VAL A 79 2.35 17.83 15.63
C VAL A 79 1.12 17.52 14.79
N GLU A 80 -0.03 17.30 15.41
CA GLU A 80 -1.27 17.06 14.69
C GLU A 80 -1.64 18.24 13.78
N LYS A 81 -1.66 19.45 14.30
CA LYS A 81 -1.99 20.66 13.53
C LYS A 81 -1.06 20.89 12.35
N ILE A 82 0.20 20.52 12.48
CA ILE A 82 1.19 20.67 11.41
C ILE A 82 1.07 19.53 10.42
N ALA A 83 1.06 18.27 10.88
CA ALA A 83 1.12 17.09 10.01
C ALA A 83 -0.18 16.81 9.25
N PHE A 84 -1.34 17.06 9.86
CA PHE A 84 -2.64 16.72 9.28
C PHE A 84 -2.91 17.38 7.92
N PRO A 85 -2.62 18.68 7.69
CA PRO A 85 -2.79 19.30 6.37
C PRO A 85 -1.92 18.63 5.29
N TYR A 86 -0.68 18.24 5.63
CA TYR A 86 0.19 17.54 4.68
C TYR A 86 -0.33 16.15 4.33
N LEU A 87 -0.91 15.44 5.29
CA LEU A 87 -1.58 14.16 5.02
C LEU A 87 -2.74 14.34 4.04
N MET A 88 -3.53 15.42 4.18
CA MET A 88 -4.61 15.73 3.25
C MET A 88 -4.09 16.04 1.84
N ILE A 89 -2.97 16.75 1.71
CA ILE A 89 -2.35 17.03 0.41
C ILE A 89 -1.86 15.73 -0.24
N ILE A 90 -1.21 14.85 0.51
CA ILE A 90 -0.72 13.55 -0.01
C ILE A 90 -1.88 12.73 -0.58
N GLN A 91 -3.03 12.73 0.07
CA GLN A 91 -4.22 12.02 -0.42
C GLN A 91 -4.73 12.55 -1.76
N MET A 92 -4.61 13.87 -2.00
CA MET A 92 -5.12 14.49 -3.23
C MET A 92 -4.21 14.25 -4.43
N LEU A 93 -2.96 13.87 -4.21
CA LEU A 93 -2.02 13.61 -5.29
C LEU A 93 -2.37 12.28 -5.99
N PRO A 94 -2.45 12.25 -7.32
CA PRO A 94 -2.62 11.01 -8.07
C PRO A 94 -1.30 10.22 -8.08
N ILE A 95 -1.00 9.54 -6.97
CA ILE A 95 0.32 8.90 -6.71
C ILE A 95 0.70 7.92 -7.83
N LEU A 96 -0.28 7.19 -8.39
CA LEU A 96 -0.03 6.32 -9.54
C LEU A 96 0.37 7.11 -10.80
N GLY A 97 -0.18 8.31 -10.99
CA GLY A 97 0.23 9.22 -12.07
C GLY A 97 1.62 9.81 -11.87
N MET A 98 2.12 9.86 -10.63
CA MET A 98 3.46 10.33 -10.31
C MET A 98 4.55 9.24 -10.44
N ALA A 99 4.19 8.01 -10.76
CA ALA A 99 5.14 6.90 -10.89
C ALA A 99 6.35 7.21 -11.81
N PRO A 100 6.19 7.84 -13.00
CA PRO A 100 7.34 8.22 -13.82
C PRO A 100 8.26 9.23 -13.17
N ILE A 101 7.72 10.16 -12.37
CA ILE A 101 8.50 11.17 -11.64
C ILE A 101 9.31 10.50 -10.53
N VAL A 102 8.68 9.63 -9.74
CA VAL A 102 9.37 8.88 -8.70
C VAL A 102 10.48 8.02 -9.30
N LEU A 103 10.21 7.35 -10.43
CA LEU A 103 11.20 6.57 -11.15
C LEU A 103 12.38 7.42 -11.64
N SER A 104 12.10 8.62 -12.14
CA SER A 104 13.15 9.54 -12.61
C SER A 104 14.06 10.02 -11.46
N ILE A 105 13.52 10.19 -10.26
CA ILE A 105 14.28 10.59 -9.07
C ILE A 105 15.09 9.43 -8.50
N THR A 106 14.51 8.24 -8.44
CA THR A 106 15.17 7.07 -7.84
C THR A 106 16.15 6.39 -8.79
N GLY A 107 15.96 6.54 -10.10
CA GLY A 107 16.76 5.86 -11.13
C GLY A 107 16.58 4.34 -11.18
N ASP A 108 15.78 3.76 -10.27
CA ASP A 108 15.56 2.32 -10.17
C ASP A 108 14.08 1.98 -9.97
N ILE A 109 13.59 1.04 -10.77
CA ILE A 109 12.19 0.58 -10.75
C ILE A 109 11.82 -0.06 -9.41
N SER A 110 12.74 -0.79 -8.79
CA SER A 110 12.50 -1.48 -7.51
C SER A 110 12.26 -0.49 -6.39
N SER A 111 13.15 0.50 -6.27
CA SER A 111 13.06 1.56 -5.27
C SER A 111 11.80 2.43 -5.48
N ALA A 112 11.48 2.76 -6.74
CA ALA A 112 10.29 3.52 -7.06
C ALA A 112 9.00 2.81 -6.61
N ARG A 113 8.89 1.51 -6.86
CA ARG A 113 7.73 0.69 -6.44
C ARG A 113 7.60 0.63 -4.92
N ILE A 114 8.70 0.45 -4.19
CA ILE A 114 8.70 0.43 -2.72
C ILE A 114 8.23 1.78 -2.16
N ILE A 115 8.74 2.89 -2.68
CA ILE A 115 8.36 4.24 -2.24
C ILE A 115 6.87 4.50 -2.49
N ILE A 116 6.37 4.17 -3.69
CA ILE A 116 4.96 4.35 -4.04
C ILE A 116 4.08 3.52 -3.10
N ALA A 117 4.40 2.24 -2.86
CA ALA A 117 3.68 1.39 -1.94
C ALA A 117 3.70 1.94 -0.50
N ALA A 118 4.84 2.47 -0.05
CA ALA A 118 4.97 3.08 1.26
C ALA A 118 4.08 4.32 1.42
N ILE A 119 4.06 5.23 0.43
CA ILE A 119 3.23 6.44 0.47
C ILE A 119 1.73 6.08 0.46
N LEU A 120 1.33 5.13 -0.39
CA LEU A 120 -0.07 4.66 -0.47
C LEU A 120 -0.56 4.07 0.86
N THR A 121 0.32 3.39 1.59
CA THR A 121 0.01 2.79 2.89
C THR A 121 0.06 3.80 4.03
N PHE A 122 1.02 4.70 4.00
CA PHE A 122 1.30 5.67 5.05
C PHE A 122 0.09 6.54 5.41
N TYR A 123 -0.60 7.09 4.40
CA TYR A 123 -1.74 7.99 4.63
C TYR A 123 -2.93 7.29 5.32
N PRO A 124 -3.49 6.18 4.78
CA PRO A 124 -4.65 5.52 5.40
C PRO A 124 -4.33 5.00 6.80
N VAL A 125 -3.12 4.48 7.02
CA VAL A 125 -2.71 4.00 8.34
C VAL A 125 -2.62 5.14 9.33
N SER A 126 -1.99 6.27 8.96
CA SER A 126 -1.86 7.42 9.86
C SER A 126 -3.20 8.00 10.27
N THR A 127 -4.10 8.24 9.31
CA THR A 127 -5.39 8.89 9.57
C THR A 127 -6.36 7.99 10.32
N ASN A 128 -6.47 6.72 9.95
CA ASN A 128 -7.33 5.77 10.64
C ASN A 128 -6.84 5.49 12.07
N THR A 129 -5.54 5.29 12.27
CA THR A 129 -4.98 5.06 13.60
C THR A 129 -5.19 6.28 14.52
N LEU A 130 -4.98 7.49 14.00
CA LEU A 130 -5.28 8.72 14.73
C LEU A 130 -6.76 8.80 15.12
N ALA A 131 -7.67 8.49 14.18
CA ALA A 131 -9.10 8.42 14.47
C ALA A 131 -9.40 7.38 15.56
N GLY A 132 -8.71 6.25 15.55
CA GLY A 132 -8.80 5.23 16.58
C GLY A 132 -8.38 5.73 17.97
N PHE A 133 -7.27 6.46 18.08
CA PHE A 133 -6.87 7.07 19.35
C PHE A 133 -7.88 8.11 19.84
N LYS A 134 -8.50 8.86 18.94
CA LYS A 134 -9.51 9.86 19.27
C LYS A 134 -10.90 9.29 19.54
N SER A 135 -11.17 8.06 19.15
CA SER A 135 -12.47 7.40 19.36
C SER A 135 -12.74 7.09 20.84
N VAL A 136 -11.70 7.10 21.67
CA VAL A 136 -11.84 6.86 23.10
C VAL A 136 -12.45 8.07 23.78
N GLY A 137 -13.68 7.92 24.29
CA GLY A 137 -14.44 8.97 24.92
C GLY A 137 -13.74 9.54 26.16
N ARG A 138 -14.02 10.81 26.44
CA ARG A 138 -13.47 11.55 27.59
C ARG A 138 -13.77 10.88 28.92
N GLU A 139 -14.94 10.27 29.05
CA GLU A 139 -15.39 9.54 30.23
C GLU A 139 -14.44 8.40 30.59
N ARG A 140 -13.96 7.63 29.59
CA ARG A 140 -13.00 6.53 29.80
C ARG A 140 -11.64 7.05 30.27
N HIS A 141 -11.21 8.20 29.75
CA HIS A 141 -9.99 8.86 30.20
C HIS A 141 -10.09 9.31 31.67
N GLU A 142 -11.22 9.91 32.05
CA GLU A 142 -11.46 10.36 33.43
C GLU A 142 -11.56 9.18 34.38
N LEU A 143 -12.23 8.10 33.97
CA LEU A 143 -12.31 6.87 34.76
C LEU A 143 -10.93 6.28 35.05
N MET A 144 -10.08 6.12 34.03
CA MET A 144 -8.73 5.59 34.23
C MET A 144 -7.88 6.49 35.15
N ARG A 145 -8.04 7.80 35.05
CA ARG A 145 -7.38 8.76 35.94
C ARG A 145 -7.87 8.64 37.39
N SER A 146 -9.16 8.41 37.61
CA SER A 146 -9.74 8.22 38.93
C SER A 146 -9.19 6.97 39.64
N TYR A 147 -8.83 5.94 38.86
CA TYR A 147 -8.13 4.76 39.35
C TYR A 147 -6.61 4.93 39.51
N GLY A 148 -6.09 6.16 39.36
CA GLY A 148 -4.66 6.44 39.51
C GLY A 148 -3.78 5.89 38.40
N ALA A 149 -4.33 5.61 37.19
CA ALA A 149 -3.56 5.09 36.09
C ALA A 149 -2.51 6.11 35.59
N SER A 150 -1.28 5.65 35.43
CA SER A 150 -0.20 6.43 34.82
C SER A 150 -0.47 6.68 33.32
N LYS A 151 0.18 7.70 32.75
CA LYS A 151 0.08 7.98 31.30
C LYS A 151 0.45 6.76 30.47
N PHE A 152 1.48 6.02 30.82
CA PHE A 152 1.91 4.81 30.13
C PHE A 152 0.83 3.72 30.18
N GLN A 153 0.20 3.52 31.34
CA GLN A 153 -0.92 2.57 31.47
C GLN A 153 -2.14 2.98 30.65
N LEU A 154 -2.42 4.27 30.57
CA LEU A 154 -3.49 4.81 29.73
C LEU A 154 -3.26 4.45 28.24
N TYR A 155 -2.04 4.64 27.74
CA TYR A 155 -1.69 4.30 26.36
C TYR A 155 -1.74 2.79 26.13
N THR A 156 -1.05 2.00 26.94
CA THR A 156 -0.87 0.57 26.69
C THR A 156 -2.12 -0.26 26.95
N LYS A 157 -2.93 0.12 27.95
CA LYS A 157 -4.10 -0.68 28.36
C LYS A 157 -5.41 -0.21 27.76
N MET A 158 -5.49 1.02 27.27
CA MET A 158 -6.74 1.58 26.75
C MET A 158 -6.61 2.10 25.31
N LEU A 159 -5.71 3.04 25.07
CA LEU A 159 -5.63 3.73 23.77
C LEU A 159 -5.17 2.81 22.65
N ILE A 160 -4.05 2.11 22.82
CA ILE A 160 -3.51 1.20 21.81
C ILE A 160 -4.50 0.07 21.48
N PRO A 161 -5.05 -0.68 22.45
CA PRO A 161 -6.04 -1.71 22.13
C PRO A 161 -7.29 -1.18 21.45
N SER A 162 -7.79 0.00 21.86
CA SER A 162 -8.95 0.61 21.21
C SER A 162 -8.67 1.08 19.78
N ALA A 163 -7.45 1.52 19.49
CA ALA A 163 -7.04 1.96 18.15
C ALA A 163 -6.77 0.80 17.19
N MET A 164 -6.58 -0.44 17.67
CA MET A 164 -6.22 -1.58 16.81
C MET A 164 -7.25 -1.86 15.72
N SER A 165 -8.55 -1.76 16.01
CA SER A 165 -9.60 -1.96 15.01
C SER A 165 -9.50 -0.94 13.87
N TYR A 166 -9.21 0.30 14.20
CA TYR A 166 -9.01 1.38 13.23
C TYR A 166 -7.70 1.22 12.46
N PHE A 167 -6.65 0.80 13.12
CA PHE A 167 -5.36 0.47 12.49
C PHE A 167 -5.54 -0.62 11.43
N PHE A 168 -6.21 -1.73 11.77
CA PHE A 168 -6.51 -2.79 10.80
C PHE A 168 -7.42 -2.31 9.65
N THR A 169 -8.32 -1.37 9.93
CA THR A 169 -9.11 -0.73 8.87
C THR A 169 -8.22 0.06 7.91
N GLY A 170 -7.28 0.84 8.44
CA GLY A 170 -6.28 1.54 7.64
C GLY A 170 -5.44 0.59 6.77
N LEU A 171 -5.02 -0.55 7.33
CA LEU A 171 -4.29 -1.59 6.59
C LEU A 171 -5.14 -2.20 5.46
N LYS A 172 -6.42 -2.49 5.72
CA LYS A 172 -7.33 -3.02 4.69
C LYS A 172 -7.56 -2.05 3.54
N ILE A 173 -7.63 -0.75 3.82
CA ILE A 173 -7.80 0.28 2.79
C ILE A 173 -6.54 0.43 1.95
N SER A 174 -5.36 0.27 2.55
CA SER A 174 -4.07 0.43 1.88
C SER A 174 -3.57 -0.83 1.19
N ALA A 175 -4.11 -2.00 1.50
CA ALA A 175 -3.79 -3.24 0.81
C ALA A 175 -4.63 -3.35 -0.46
N PRO A 176 -4.03 -3.27 -1.66
CA PRO A 176 -4.72 -3.44 -2.94
C PRO A 176 -5.15 -4.88 -3.18
#